data_35f6359f7b2f5e37f5b4a1db36bc0c19
#
_entry.id   35f6359f7b2f5e37f5b4a1db36bc0c19
#
_cell.length_a   1.000
_cell.length_b   1.000
_cell.length_c   1.000
_cell.angle_alpha   90.00
_cell.angle_beta   90.00
_cell.angle_gamma   90.00
#
_symmetry.space_group_name_H-M   'P 1'
#
loop_
_entity.id
_entity.type
_entity.pdbx_description
1 polymer ?
#
loop_
_entity_poly.entity_id
_entity_poly.type
_entity_poly.pdbx_seq_one_letter_code
_entity_poly.pdbx_strand_id
1 'polypeptide(L)'
;MLTKRVIPCLDVHDGKVTRGVQFGRAEEGGLRNVGDPVELARRYNDQGADEMVFFDITASAHGRASMVDVIERTAAHCFMPLTVGGGIRTVEDMSVMLKSGADKISINSSAIATPELISAGAERFGCQCIVVSIDAKKVAPDRWEVFVQGGRKPTGLDAVEWAMEAVRRGAGEIVLNSIDADGTKAGYDLVITRRIGESVGVPVVASGGAGTLDHLVEVLREGQADAVLAASIFHFGEYTVGDVKQYLASHGVPIRLPEKVAE
;
A
#
# COMPACT_ATOMS: atom_id res chain seq x y z
N MET A 1 11.45 -18.70 8.97
CA MET A 1 11.20 -17.89 7.77
C MET A 1 9.98 -17.04 8.07
N LEU A 2 10.04 -15.73 7.82
CA LEU A 2 8.86 -14.86 8.02
C LEU A 2 7.80 -15.16 6.96
N THR A 3 6.53 -15.14 7.35
CA THR A 3 5.41 -15.30 6.41
C THR A 3 5.25 -14.06 5.54
N LYS A 4 4.90 -14.25 4.27
CA LYS A 4 4.54 -13.17 3.36
C LYS A 4 3.11 -12.71 3.65
N ARG A 5 2.77 -11.45 3.33
CA ARG A 5 1.49 -10.82 3.64
C ARG A 5 0.68 -10.52 2.39
N VAL A 6 -0.64 -10.67 2.50
CA VAL A 6 -1.61 -10.28 1.46
C VAL A 6 -2.41 -9.09 1.99
N ILE A 7 -2.30 -7.96 1.30
CA ILE A 7 -2.78 -6.65 1.75
C ILE A 7 -3.77 -6.07 0.74
N PRO A 8 -5.08 -6.08 1.01
CA PRO A 8 -6.04 -5.31 0.23
C PRO A 8 -5.82 -3.80 0.40
N CYS A 9 -5.95 -3.06 -0.71
CA CYS A 9 -5.85 -1.60 -0.75
C CYS A 9 -7.19 -0.98 -1.11
N LEU A 10 -7.60 0.04 -0.37
CA LEU A 10 -8.83 0.80 -0.61
C LEU A 10 -8.50 2.28 -0.83
N ASP A 11 -8.76 2.74 -2.06
CA ASP A 11 -8.69 4.16 -2.39
C ASP A 11 -9.99 4.84 -1.93
N VAL A 12 -9.90 5.72 -0.95
CA VAL A 12 -11.05 6.41 -0.36
C VAL A 12 -11.15 7.82 -0.92
N HIS A 13 -12.33 8.16 -1.43
CA HIS A 13 -12.68 9.48 -1.91
C HIS A 13 -14.00 9.91 -1.30
N ASP A 14 -14.00 11.04 -0.58
CA ASP A 14 -15.18 11.56 0.13
C ASP A 14 -15.92 10.49 0.96
N GLY A 15 -15.15 9.68 1.72
CA GLY A 15 -15.68 8.64 2.60
C GLY A 15 -16.22 7.39 1.90
N LYS A 16 -15.98 7.22 0.61
CA LYS A 16 -16.37 6.05 -0.19
C LYS A 16 -15.17 5.43 -0.87
N VAL A 17 -15.18 4.11 -0.99
CA VAL A 17 -14.15 3.42 -1.78
C VAL A 17 -14.45 3.64 -3.26
N THR A 18 -13.44 4.14 -3.95
CA THR A 18 -13.51 4.40 -5.39
C THR A 18 -12.35 3.72 -6.09
N ARG A 19 -12.53 3.40 -7.37
CA ARG A 19 -11.46 2.88 -8.21
C ARG A 19 -11.37 3.69 -9.50
N GLY A 20 -10.18 4.27 -9.75
CA GLY A 20 -9.81 4.81 -11.06
C GLY A 20 -9.36 3.70 -12.02
N VAL A 21 -9.31 3.99 -13.31
CA VAL A 21 -8.87 3.02 -14.34
C VAL A 21 -7.37 2.80 -14.28
N GLN A 22 -6.59 3.85 -14.02
CA GLN A 22 -5.12 3.81 -13.89
C GLN A 22 -4.65 4.86 -12.89
N PHE A 23 -3.53 4.59 -12.22
CA PHE A 23 -2.85 5.53 -11.33
C PHE A 23 -2.50 6.83 -12.09
N GLY A 24 -2.73 7.99 -11.47
CA GLY A 24 -2.48 9.30 -12.09
C GLY A 24 -3.57 9.80 -13.05
N ARG A 25 -4.58 9.00 -13.40
CA ARG A 25 -5.70 9.37 -14.29
C ARG A 25 -7.06 9.36 -13.61
N ALA A 26 -7.10 9.32 -12.30
CA ALA A 26 -8.35 9.27 -11.53
C ALA A 26 -9.32 10.43 -11.84
N GLU A 27 -8.81 11.58 -12.23
CA GLU A 27 -9.60 12.77 -12.57
C GLU A 27 -10.13 12.77 -14.02
N GLU A 28 -9.56 11.94 -14.92
CA GLU A 28 -9.88 11.95 -16.36
C GLU A 28 -11.02 10.99 -16.75
N GLY A 29 -11.40 10.04 -15.89
CA GLY A 29 -12.26 8.94 -16.32
C GLY A 29 -13.20 8.34 -15.30
N GLY A 30 -13.90 9.14 -14.50
CA GLY A 30 -14.99 8.68 -13.66
C GLY A 30 -14.57 7.66 -12.58
N LEU A 31 -14.42 8.11 -11.34
CA LEU A 31 -14.22 7.21 -10.19
C LEU A 31 -15.45 6.29 -10.07
N ARG A 32 -15.21 4.99 -10.13
CA ARG A 32 -16.25 3.98 -9.93
C ARG A 32 -16.40 3.72 -8.44
N ASN A 33 -17.57 3.97 -7.88
CA ASN A 33 -17.86 3.63 -6.49
C ASN A 33 -17.87 2.09 -6.33
N VAL A 34 -17.09 1.59 -5.38
CA VAL A 34 -16.95 0.15 -5.09
C VAL A 34 -17.75 -0.24 -3.85
N GLY A 35 -18.00 0.69 -2.93
CA GLY A 35 -18.78 0.44 -1.71
C GLY A 35 -18.36 1.25 -0.50
N ASP A 36 -18.93 0.91 0.65
CA ASP A 36 -18.55 1.47 1.96
C ASP A 36 -17.20 0.89 2.41
N PRO A 37 -16.23 1.72 2.82
CA PRO A 37 -14.90 1.26 3.22
C PRO A 37 -14.93 0.34 4.45
N VAL A 38 -15.84 0.58 5.39
CA VAL A 38 -15.94 -0.24 6.61
C VAL A 38 -16.50 -1.65 6.31
N GLU A 39 -17.48 -1.73 5.41
CA GLU A 39 -18.04 -3.03 4.98
C GLU A 39 -17.01 -3.84 4.20
N LEU A 40 -16.24 -3.19 3.32
CA LEU A 40 -15.16 -3.85 2.58
C LEU A 40 -14.04 -4.30 3.52
N ALA A 41 -13.70 -3.49 4.51
CA ALA A 41 -12.70 -3.84 5.53
C ALA A 41 -13.11 -5.08 6.32
N ARG A 42 -14.36 -5.14 6.80
CA ARG A 42 -14.89 -6.33 7.47
C ARG A 42 -14.80 -7.56 6.59
N ARG A 43 -15.24 -7.45 5.34
CA ARG A 43 -15.18 -8.56 4.38
C ARG A 43 -13.74 -9.09 4.21
N TYR A 44 -12.75 -8.20 4.07
CA TYR A 44 -11.36 -8.65 3.93
C TYR A 44 -10.77 -9.19 5.24
N ASN A 45 -11.16 -8.63 6.38
CA ASN A 45 -10.82 -9.18 7.69
C ASN A 45 -11.33 -10.62 7.84
N ASP A 46 -12.60 -10.87 7.50
CA ASP A 46 -13.22 -12.20 7.57
C ASP A 46 -12.62 -13.19 6.57
N GLN A 47 -12.12 -12.70 5.43
CA GLN A 47 -11.37 -13.49 4.45
C GLN A 47 -9.91 -13.74 4.85
N GLY A 48 -9.47 -13.20 5.99
CA GLY A 48 -8.14 -13.44 6.55
C GLY A 48 -7.02 -12.60 5.94
N ALA A 49 -7.31 -11.37 5.54
CA ALA A 49 -6.26 -10.41 5.16
C ALA A 49 -5.24 -10.24 6.29
N ASP A 50 -3.96 -10.05 5.94
CA ASP A 50 -2.91 -9.88 6.93
C ASP A 50 -2.79 -8.46 7.44
N GLU A 51 -3.10 -7.50 6.58
CA GLU A 51 -3.13 -6.06 6.83
C GLU A 51 -4.08 -5.43 5.82
N MET A 52 -4.40 -4.15 6.01
CA MET A 52 -5.14 -3.35 5.04
C MET A 52 -4.55 -1.95 4.89
N VAL A 53 -4.72 -1.37 3.71
CA VAL A 53 -4.28 0.00 3.42
C VAL A 53 -5.47 0.84 2.98
N PHE A 54 -5.62 2.02 3.59
CA PHE A 54 -6.48 3.09 3.09
C PHE A 54 -5.64 4.23 2.53
N PHE A 55 -5.89 4.62 1.30
CA PHE A 55 -5.35 5.83 0.71
C PHE A 55 -6.45 6.86 0.52
N ASP A 56 -6.35 8.02 1.22
CA ASP A 56 -7.18 9.19 0.94
C ASP A 56 -6.68 9.86 -0.35
N ILE A 57 -7.49 9.79 -1.39
CA ILE A 57 -7.21 10.41 -2.67
C ILE A 57 -7.92 11.76 -2.85
N THR A 58 -8.63 12.25 -1.82
CA THR A 58 -9.41 13.49 -1.86
C THR A 58 -8.55 14.75 -1.69
N ALA A 59 -7.38 14.65 -1.06
CA ALA A 59 -6.39 15.73 -0.83
C ALA A 59 -6.94 17.07 -0.26
N SER A 60 -8.15 17.09 0.31
CA SER A 60 -8.81 18.30 0.89
C SER A 60 -8.95 18.23 2.41
N ALA A 61 -9.19 19.39 3.06
CA ALA A 61 -9.48 19.43 4.49
C ALA A 61 -10.77 18.68 4.85
N HIS A 62 -11.74 18.64 3.93
CA HIS A 62 -12.99 17.90 4.08
C HIS A 62 -12.77 16.40 4.03
N GLY A 63 -11.90 15.92 3.12
CA GLY A 63 -11.51 14.52 3.03
C GLY A 63 -10.82 14.01 4.29
N ARG A 64 -10.03 14.84 4.97
CA ARG A 64 -9.37 14.46 6.22
C ARG A 64 -10.35 14.12 7.34
N ALA A 65 -11.40 14.93 7.55
CA ALA A 65 -12.42 14.66 8.55
C ALA A 65 -13.21 13.38 8.20
N SER A 66 -13.49 13.16 6.92
CA SER A 66 -14.13 11.93 6.42
C SER A 66 -13.25 10.70 6.64
N MET A 67 -11.92 10.82 6.46
CA MET A 67 -10.98 9.72 6.68
C MET A 67 -10.89 9.34 8.16
N VAL A 68 -10.88 10.31 9.09
CA VAL A 68 -10.90 10.06 10.55
C VAL A 68 -12.11 9.20 10.93
N ASP A 69 -13.33 9.58 10.48
CA ASP A 69 -14.55 8.80 10.73
C ASP A 69 -14.45 7.37 10.18
N VAL A 70 -13.93 7.21 8.96
CA VAL A 70 -13.74 5.90 8.34
C VAL A 70 -12.76 5.03 9.14
N ILE A 71 -11.63 5.61 9.60
CA ILE A 71 -10.64 4.90 10.42
C ILE A 71 -11.25 4.44 11.74
N GLU A 72 -11.91 5.33 12.49
CA GLU A 72 -12.54 5.02 13.79
C GLU A 72 -13.57 3.91 13.65
N ARG A 73 -14.45 3.99 12.65
CA ARG A 73 -15.46 2.97 12.38
C ARG A 73 -14.84 1.64 11.95
N THR A 74 -13.75 1.67 11.20
CA THR A 74 -13.04 0.46 10.76
C THR A 74 -12.33 -0.20 11.95
N ALA A 75 -11.58 0.56 12.74
CA ALA A 75 -10.85 0.06 13.90
C ALA A 75 -11.76 -0.55 14.96
N ALA A 76 -13.02 -0.11 15.05
CA ALA A 76 -14.01 -0.69 15.96
C ALA A 76 -14.43 -2.13 15.57
N HIS A 77 -14.16 -2.58 14.35
CA HIS A 77 -14.68 -3.83 13.79
C HIS A 77 -13.64 -4.74 13.12
N CYS A 78 -12.46 -4.22 12.82
CA CYS A 78 -11.40 -4.96 12.13
C CYS A 78 -10.17 -5.02 13.03
N PHE A 79 -9.55 -6.20 13.12
CA PHE A 79 -8.46 -6.48 14.06
C PHE A 79 -7.13 -6.76 13.33
N MET A 80 -7.10 -6.65 12.01
CA MET A 80 -5.87 -6.66 11.24
C MET A 80 -5.23 -5.26 11.26
N PRO A 81 -3.89 -5.15 11.18
CA PRO A 81 -3.22 -3.86 11.12
C PRO A 81 -3.74 -2.98 9.97
N LEU A 82 -3.96 -1.70 10.26
CA LEU A 82 -4.45 -0.71 9.32
C LEU A 82 -3.38 0.33 9.03
N THR A 83 -2.96 0.43 7.77
CA THR A 83 -2.10 1.50 7.27
C THR A 83 -2.97 2.58 6.61
N VAL A 84 -2.72 3.84 6.96
CA VAL A 84 -3.42 4.98 6.37
C VAL A 84 -2.45 5.92 5.68
N GLY A 85 -2.77 6.33 4.46
CA GLY A 85 -1.99 7.28 3.68
C GLY A 85 -2.87 8.30 2.97
N GLY A 86 -2.23 9.30 2.35
CA GLY A 86 -2.91 10.39 1.66
C GLY A 86 -3.06 11.65 2.51
N GLY A 87 -2.63 12.79 1.97
CA GLY A 87 -2.81 14.09 2.60
C GLY A 87 -2.04 14.39 3.89
N ILE A 88 -1.22 13.47 4.39
CA ILE A 88 -0.44 13.59 5.63
C ILE A 88 0.81 14.41 5.38
N ARG A 89 0.97 15.53 6.09
CA ARG A 89 2.04 16.53 5.86
C ARG A 89 2.83 16.91 7.09
N THR A 90 2.30 16.61 8.28
CA THR A 90 2.91 16.97 9.56
C THR A 90 2.89 15.78 10.52
N VAL A 91 3.71 15.86 11.56
CA VAL A 91 3.71 14.86 12.65
C VAL A 91 2.38 14.89 13.42
N GLU A 92 1.74 16.03 13.48
CA GLU A 92 0.40 16.20 14.06
C GLU A 92 -0.67 15.48 13.24
N ASP A 93 -0.60 15.54 11.90
CA ASP A 93 -1.47 14.74 11.03
C ASP A 93 -1.30 13.24 11.31
N MET A 94 -0.05 12.76 11.42
CA MET A 94 0.23 11.36 11.79
C MET A 94 -0.40 11.00 13.14
N SER A 95 -0.24 11.88 14.15
CA SER A 95 -0.80 11.68 15.49
C SER A 95 -2.32 11.55 15.46
N VAL A 96 -3.00 12.33 14.63
CA VAL A 96 -4.46 12.26 14.49
C VAL A 96 -4.86 10.90 13.94
N MET A 97 -4.26 10.43 12.83
CA MET A 97 -4.59 9.16 12.22
C MET A 97 -4.31 7.96 13.14
N LEU A 98 -3.16 7.96 13.82
CA LEU A 98 -2.82 6.90 14.79
C LEU A 98 -3.78 6.87 15.98
N LYS A 99 -4.19 8.02 16.51
CA LYS A 99 -5.17 8.10 17.60
C LYS A 99 -6.58 7.67 17.18
N SER A 100 -6.90 7.81 15.90
CA SER A 100 -8.18 7.35 15.34
C SER A 100 -8.22 5.84 15.10
N GLY A 101 -7.10 5.14 15.24
CA GLY A 101 -7.06 3.68 15.15
C GLY A 101 -6.20 3.12 14.02
N ALA A 102 -5.46 3.94 13.28
CA ALA A 102 -4.44 3.46 12.35
C ALA A 102 -3.23 2.90 13.13
N ASP A 103 -2.64 1.82 12.61
CA ASP A 103 -1.41 1.22 13.16
C ASP A 103 -0.16 1.78 12.49
N LYS A 104 -0.27 2.14 11.21
CA LYS A 104 0.82 2.66 10.40
C LYS A 104 0.38 3.87 9.58
N ILE A 105 1.32 4.73 9.29
CA ILE A 105 1.15 5.94 8.48
C ILE A 105 1.97 5.84 7.22
N SER A 106 1.33 5.97 6.06
CA SER A 106 2.01 6.00 4.77
C SER A 106 2.15 7.43 4.25
N ILE A 107 3.38 7.83 3.98
CA ILE A 107 3.74 9.13 3.40
C ILE A 107 4.49 8.95 2.09
N ASN A 108 4.24 9.84 1.12
CA ASN A 108 4.88 9.84 -0.21
C ASN A 108 5.36 11.27 -0.54
N SER A 109 4.54 12.08 -1.22
CA SER A 109 4.94 13.43 -1.69
C SER A 109 5.42 14.35 -0.56
N SER A 110 4.87 14.22 0.65
CA SER A 110 5.31 14.99 1.82
C SER A 110 6.70 14.55 2.30
N ALA A 111 7.03 13.27 2.21
CA ALA A 111 8.35 12.77 2.54
C ALA A 111 9.42 13.25 1.55
N ILE A 112 9.06 13.36 0.26
CA ILE A 112 9.94 13.94 -0.76
C ILE A 112 10.17 15.44 -0.54
N ALA A 113 9.09 16.17 -0.21
CA ALA A 113 9.16 17.62 0.01
C ALA A 113 9.90 17.99 1.31
N THR A 114 9.76 17.17 2.34
CA THR A 114 10.34 17.38 3.68
C THR A 114 10.80 16.04 4.24
N PRO A 115 12.00 15.55 3.86
CA PRO A 115 12.48 14.22 4.29
C PRO A 115 12.63 14.08 5.81
N GLU A 116 12.79 15.19 6.53
CA GLU A 116 12.83 15.25 8.00
C GLU A 116 11.51 14.75 8.64
N LEU A 117 10.41 14.77 7.90
CA LEU A 117 9.13 14.25 8.36
C LEU A 117 9.20 12.76 8.69
N ILE A 118 10.00 11.98 7.94
CA ILE A 118 10.23 10.55 8.19
C ILE A 118 10.90 10.40 9.57
N SER A 119 11.99 11.14 9.80
CA SER A 119 12.77 11.04 11.05
C SER A 119 11.95 11.49 12.26
N ALA A 120 11.23 12.60 12.13
CA ALA A 120 10.38 13.11 13.20
C ALA A 120 9.21 12.17 13.55
N GLY A 121 8.61 11.54 12.53
CA GLY A 121 7.59 10.52 12.72
C GLY A 121 8.15 9.27 13.40
N ALA A 122 9.30 8.78 12.94
CA ALA A 122 9.96 7.60 13.51
C ALA A 122 10.41 7.82 14.95
N GLU A 123 10.93 9.01 15.27
CA GLU A 123 11.31 9.37 16.64
C GLU A 123 10.11 9.42 17.59
N ARG A 124 8.99 9.94 17.12
CA ARG A 124 7.79 10.13 17.96
C ARG A 124 6.94 8.87 18.12
N PHE A 125 6.82 8.04 17.08
CA PHE A 125 5.88 6.91 17.03
C PHE A 125 6.56 5.55 16.88
N GLY A 126 7.87 5.52 16.60
CA GLY A 126 8.61 4.32 16.26
C GLY A 126 8.66 4.10 14.73
N CYS A 127 9.78 3.56 14.25
CA CYS A 127 9.99 3.29 12.83
C CYS A 127 8.92 2.35 12.24
N GLN A 128 8.43 1.38 13.01
CA GLN A 128 7.40 0.43 12.61
C GLN A 128 6.06 1.08 12.22
N CYS A 129 5.81 2.32 12.68
CA CYS A 129 4.62 3.08 12.32
C CYS A 129 4.79 3.88 11.02
N ILE A 130 6.00 4.02 10.49
CA ILE A 130 6.29 4.89 9.35
C ILE A 130 6.52 4.04 8.09
N VAL A 131 5.61 4.18 7.15
CA VAL A 131 5.66 3.58 5.82
C VAL A 131 5.97 4.68 4.80
N VAL A 132 6.95 4.47 3.93
CA VAL A 132 7.22 5.37 2.81
C VAL A 132 6.73 4.71 1.52
N SER A 133 5.73 5.32 0.89
CA SER A 133 5.26 4.92 -0.44
C SER A 133 6.11 5.59 -1.51
N ILE A 134 6.49 4.82 -2.51
CA ILE A 134 7.32 5.24 -3.64
C ILE A 134 6.58 4.93 -4.94
N ASP A 135 6.14 5.96 -5.65
CA ASP A 135 5.61 5.82 -7.00
C ASP A 135 6.80 5.86 -7.97
N ALA A 136 7.16 4.72 -8.52
CA ALA A 136 8.31 4.57 -9.39
C ALA A 136 7.90 4.39 -10.84
N LYS A 137 8.58 5.10 -11.75
CA LYS A 137 8.40 4.97 -13.20
C LYS A 137 9.74 4.65 -13.86
N LYS A 138 9.76 3.67 -14.76
CA LYS A 138 10.94 3.33 -15.53
C LYS A 138 11.24 4.43 -16.54
N VAL A 139 12.42 5.03 -16.46
CA VAL A 139 12.83 6.17 -17.33
C VAL A 139 14.00 5.81 -18.25
N ALA A 140 14.72 4.72 -17.95
CA ALA A 140 15.80 4.18 -18.78
C ALA A 140 16.00 2.69 -18.47
N PRO A 141 16.81 1.97 -19.25
CA PRO A 141 17.24 0.63 -18.86
C PRO A 141 17.84 0.66 -17.44
N ASP A 142 17.30 -0.18 -16.57
CA ASP A 142 17.76 -0.31 -15.16
C ASP A 142 17.68 0.95 -14.28
N ARG A 143 16.87 1.93 -14.66
CA ARG A 143 16.66 3.16 -13.89
C ARG A 143 15.18 3.48 -13.73
N TRP A 144 14.75 3.72 -12.50
CA TRP A 144 13.40 4.17 -12.13
C TRP A 144 13.48 5.48 -11.38
N GLU A 145 12.64 6.40 -11.78
CA GLU A 145 12.54 7.73 -11.16
C GLU A 145 11.32 7.78 -10.25
N VAL A 146 11.47 8.44 -9.09
CA VAL A 146 10.37 8.70 -8.17
C VAL A 146 9.47 9.80 -8.71
N PHE A 147 8.16 9.55 -8.67
CA PHE A 147 7.13 10.52 -9.02
C PHE A 147 6.32 10.90 -7.78
N VAL A 148 5.74 12.10 -7.80
CA VAL A 148 4.86 12.62 -6.76
C VAL A 148 3.53 13.08 -7.34
N GLN A 149 2.60 13.53 -6.47
CA GLN A 149 1.28 14.02 -6.87
C GLN A 149 0.49 12.96 -7.66
N GLY A 150 0.44 11.72 -7.15
CA GLY A 150 -0.26 10.63 -7.81
C GLY A 150 0.39 10.23 -9.14
N GLY A 151 1.71 10.17 -9.21
CA GLY A 151 2.46 9.73 -10.38
C GLY A 151 2.53 10.74 -11.54
N ARG A 152 2.15 12.00 -11.31
CA ARG A 152 2.07 13.03 -12.36
C ARG A 152 3.33 13.87 -12.50
N LYS A 153 4.11 14.07 -11.44
CA LYS A 153 5.27 14.96 -11.43
C LYS A 153 6.55 14.20 -11.14
N PRO A 154 7.52 14.18 -12.06
CA PRO A 154 8.85 13.61 -11.83
C PRO A 154 9.62 14.43 -10.80
N THR A 155 10.51 13.79 -10.04
CA THR A 155 11.33 14.42 -9.00
C THR A 155 12.80 14.50 -9.34
N GLY A 156 13.27 13.73 -10.32
CA GLY A 156 14.69 13.53 -10.63
C GLY A 156 15.39 12.52 -9.73
N LEU A 157 14.74 12.04 -8.64
CA LEU A 157 15.32 11.10 -7.68
C LEU A 157 15.28 9.66 -8.21
N ASP A 158 16.36 8.92 -8.05
CA ASP A 158 16.38 7.48 -8.29
C ASP A 158 15.57 6.75 -7.21
N ALA A 159 14.73 5.80 -7.62
CA ALA A 159 13.80 5.14 -6.70
C ALA A 159 14.51 4.21 -5.69
N VAL A 160 15.62 3.57 -6.07
CA VAL A 160 16.40 2.72 -5.17
C VAL A 160 17.16 3.57 -4.16
N GLU A 161 17.80 4.65 -4.62
CA GLU A 161 18.52 5.58 -3.73
C GLU A 161 17.55 6.23 -2.74
N TRP A 162 16.37 6.62 -3.19
CA TRP A 162 15.34 7.18 -2.31
C TRP A 162 14.82 6.17 -1.28
N ALA A 163 14.61 4.91 -1.65
CA ALA A 163 14.22 3.87 -0.70
C ALA A 163 15.28 3.70 0.41
N MET A 164 16.55 3.66 0.05
CA MET A 164 17.66 3.59 1.00
C MET A 164 17.70 4.80 1.93
N GLU A 165 17.50 6.01 1.39
CA GLU A 165 17.46 7.25 2.15
C GLU A 165 16.27 7.28 3.12
N ALA A 166 15.08 6.85 2.68
CA ALA A 166 13.88 6.77 3.51
C ALA A 166 14.10 5.83 4.72
N VAL A 167 14.71 4.66 4.49
CA VAL A 167 15.05 3.71 5.56
C VAL A 167 16.10 4.28 6.51
N ARG A 168 17.14 4.95 6.00
CA ARG A 168 18.14 5.62 6.82
C ARG A 168 17.53 6.70 7.71
N ARG A 169 16.45 7.34 7.28
CA ARG A 169 15.68 8.33 8.05
C ARG A 169 14.70 7.73 9.04
N GLY A 170 14.47 6.42 9.02
CA GLY A 170 13.63 5.73 9.99
C GLY A 170 12.31 5.18 9.42
N ALA A 171 12.16 5.07 8.10
CA ALA A 171 11.06 4.29 7.53
C ALA A 171 11.19 2.82 7.95
N GLY A 172 10.15 2.24 8.50
CA GLY A 172 10.09 0.84 8.90
C GLY A 172 9.52 -0.09 7.84
N GLU A 173 8.98 0.46 6.75
CA GLU A 173 8.43 -0.29 5.63
C GLU A 173 8.42 0.56 4.36
N ILE A 174 8.62 -0.06 3.20
CA ILE A 174 8.50 0.57 1.89
C ILE A 174 7.32 -0.03 1.14
N VAL A 175 6.43 0.80 0.62
CA VAL A 175 5.42 0.42 -0.39
C VAL A 175 5.90 0.90 -1.74
N LEU A 176 6.23 -0.03 -2.61
CA LEU A 176 6.66 0.27 -3.98
C LEU A 176 5.49 0.11 -4.94
N ASN A 177 5.07 1.21 -5.54
CA ASN A 177 4.07 1.22 -6.60
C ASN A 177 4.74 1.47 -7.97
N SER A 178 4.65 0.49 -8.87
CA SER A 178 5.13 0.65 -10.25
C SER A 178 4.05 1.33 -11.08
N ILE A 179 4.30 2.58 -11.49
CA ILE A 179 3.38 3.36 -12.33
C ILE A 179 3.15 2.67 -13.67
N ASP A 180 4.19 2.06 -14.24
CA ASP A 180 4.12 1.39 -15.55
C ASP A 180 3.28 0.11 -15.49
N ALA A 181 3.25 -0.56 -14.35
CA ALA A 181 2.50 -1.80 -14.14
C ALA A 181 1.08 -1.56 -13.62
N ASP A 182 0.83 -0.46 -12.89
CA ASP A 182 -0.46 -0.24 -12.23
C ASP A 182 -1.62 -0.15 -13.22
N GLY A 183 -2.70 -0.86 -12.91
CA GLY A 183 -3.90 -0.96 -13.73
C GLY A 183 -3.77 -1.84 -14.98
N THR A 184 -2.57 -2.32 -15.33
CA THR A 184 -2.34 -3.14 -16.54
C THR A 184 -2.79 -4.58 -16.40
N LYS A 185 -2.82 -5.12 -15.17
CA LYS A 185 -3.02 -6.55 -14.86
C LYS A 185 -1.98 -7.47 -15.51
N ALA A 186 -0.82 -6.95 -15.89
CA ALA A 186 0.24 -7.69 -16.62
C ALA A 186 1.36 -8.21 -15.72
N GLY A 187 1.23 -8.11 -14.41
CA GLY A 187 2.22 -8.50 -13.42
C GLY A 187 2.91 -7.31 -12.77
N TYR A 188 3.54 -7.55 -11.62
CA TYR A 188 4.33 -6.56 -10.90
C TYR A 188 5.68 -6.31 -11.59
N ASP A 189 6.29 -5.15 -11.34
CA ASP A 189 7.67 -4.90 -11.78
C ASP A 189 8.65 -5.64 -10.85
N LEU A 190 9.02 -6.86 -11.25
CA LEU A 190 9.89 -7.75 -10.47
C LEU A 190 11.29 -7.18 -10.29
N VAL A 191 11.79 -6.44 -11.30
CA VAL A 191 13.18 -5.98 -11.31
C VAL A 191 13.40 -4.90 -10.26
N ILE A 192 12.60 -3.85 -10.25
CA ILE A 192 12.75 -2.79 -9.24
C ILE A 192 12.38 -3.29 -7.85
N THR A 193 11.36 -4.16 -7.73
CA THR A 193 10.95 -4.74 -6.45
C THR A 193 12.12 -5.48 -5.80
N ARG A 194 12.80 -6.34 -6.56
CA ARG A 194 13.99 -7.05 -6.09
C ARG A 194 15.12 -6.10 -5.73
N ARG A 195 15.42 -5.13 -6.58
CA ARG A 195 16.51 -4.16 -6.33
C ARG A 195 16.31 -3.40 -5.02
N ILE A 196 15.09 -2.93 -4.77
CA ILE A 196 14.80 -2.26 -3.49
C ILE A 196 14.90 -3.27 -2.35
N GLY A 197 14.30 -4.47 -2.48
CA GLY A 197 14.36 -5.51 -1.44
C GLY A 197 15.80 -5.91 -1.05
N GLU A 198 16.71 -5.97 -2.03
CA GLU A 198 18.13 -6.26 -1.79
C GLU A 198 18.90 -5.06 -1.21
N SER A 199 18.39 -3.84 -1.36
CA SER A 199 19.07 -2.60 -0.96
C SER A 199 18.66 -2.09 0.42
N VAL A 200 17.52 -2.54 0.96
CA VAL A 200 16.97 -2.07 2.24
C VAL A 200 16.83 -3.20 3.25
N GLY A 201 16.91 -2.88 4.54
CA GLY A 201 16.77 -3.83 5.65
C GLY A 201 15.37 -3.86 6.28
N VAL A 202 14.36 -3.33 5.60
CA VAL A 202 12.96 -3.28 6.04
C VAL A 202 12.06 -4.00 5.05
N PRO A 203 10.85 -4.43 5.44
CA PRO A 203 9.92 -5.06 4.52
C PRO A 203 9.57 -4.19 3.31
N VAL A 204 9.45 -4.83 2.14
CA VAL A 204 9.02 -4.20 0.88
C VAL A 204 7.68 -4.79 0.45
N VAL A 205 6.69 -3.92 0.29
CA VAL A 205 5.35 -4.23 -0.20
C VAL A 205 5.28 -3.88 -1.68
N ALA A 206 5.03 -4.87 -2.53
CA ALA A 206 4.87 -4.64 -3.97
C ALA A 206 3.43 -4.22 -4.30
N SER A 207 3.29 -3.16 -5.11
CA SER A 207 2.03 -2.60 -5.58
C SER A 207 2.07 -2.30 -7.07
N GLY A 208 0.91 -2.41 -7.73
CA GLY A 208 0.73 -2.15 -9.16
C GLY A 208 1.01 -3.37 -10.05
N GLY A 209 0.01 -3.79 -10.84
CA GLY A 209 0.14 -4.82 -11.86
C GLY A 209 -0.53 -6.16 -11.57
N ALA A 210 -1.09 -6.38 -10.38
CA ALA A 210 -1.77 -7.62 -10.04
C ALA A 210 -2.92 -7.93 -11.02
N GLY A 211 -2.89 -9.10 -11.64
CA GLY A 211 -3.92 -9.57 -12.56
C GLY A 211 -4.26 -11.04 -12.41
N THR A 212 -3.28 -11.88 -12.14
CA THR A 212 -3.45 -13.33 -11.91
C THR A 212 -2.81 -13.76 -10.60
N LEU A 213 -3.15 -14.95 -10.14
CA LEU A 213 -2.54 -15.52 -8.93
C LEU A 213 -1.04 -15.78 -9.11
N ASP A 214 -0.62 -16.13 -10.32
CA ASP A 214 0.80 -16.36 -10.67
C ASP A 214 1.62 -15.08 -10.47
N HIS A 215 1.10 -13.91 -10.83
CA HIS A 215 1.78 -12.64 -10.62
C HIS A 215 2.13 -12.39 -9.14
N LEU A 216 1.28 -12.86 -8.21
CA LEU A 216 1.55 -12.74 -6.78
C LEU A 216 2.65 -13.72 -6.33
N VAL A 217 2.67 -14.93 -6.88
CA VAL A 217 3.76 -15.90 -6.63
C VAL A 217 5.08 -15.34 -7.13
N GLU A 218 5.11 -14.83 -8.37
CA GLU A 218 6.33 -14.30 -9.02
C GLU A 218 6.93 -13.14 -8.20
N VAL A 219 6.12 -12.16 -7.80
CA VAL A 219 6.66 -11.01 -7.06
C VAL A 219 7.16 -11.38 -5.67
N LEU A 220 6.53 -12.34 -4.99
CA LEU A 220 6.97 -12.81 -3.68
C LEU A 220 8.22 -13.70 -3.74
N ARG A 221 8.44 -14.41 -4.84
CA ARG A 221 9.59 -15.30 -5.05
C ARG A 221 10.71 -14.60 -5.81
N GLU A 222 10.42 -14.16 -7.04
CA GLU A 222 11.40 -13.59 -7.95
C GLU A 222 11.63 -12.11 -7.67
N GLY A 223 10.56 -11.36 -7.37
CA GLY A 223 10.63 -9.97 -6.93
C GLY A 223 11.14 -9.81 -5.50
N GLN A 224 11.17 -10.89 -4.69
CA GLN A 224 11.58 -10.91 -3.29
C GLN A 224 10.80 -9.95 -2.38
N ALA A 225 9.57 -9.57 -2.79
CA ALA A 225 8.70 -8.78 -1.94
C ALA A 225 8.33 -9.50 -0.64
N ASP A 226 8.09 -8.77 0.43
CA ASP A 226 7.61 -9.28 1.72
C ASP A 226 6.10 -9.28 1.83
N ALA A 227 5.45 -8.49 0.99
CA ALA A 227 4.00 -8.45 0.89
C ALA A 227 3.55 -8.07 -0.53
N VAL A 228 2.32 -8.45 -0.85
CA VAL A 228 1.61 -8.01 -2.06
C VAL A 228 0.44 -7.11 -1.67
N LEU A 229 0.37 -5.95 -2.31
CA LEU A 229 -0.74 -5.03 -2.19
C LEU A 229 -1.54 -5.07 -3.50
N ALA A 230 -2.85 -5.28 -3.39
CA ALA A 230 -3.74 -5.36 -4.53
C ALA A 230 -5.12 -4.78 -4.20
N ALA A 231 -5.79 -4.26 -5.22
CA ALA A 231 -7.11 -3.65 -5.12
C ALA A 231 -8.14 -4.33 -6.04
N SER A 232 -7.98 -4.19 -7.34
CA SER A 232 -9.01 -4.58 -8.34
C SER A 232 -9.38 -6.06 -8.30
N ILE A 233 -8.42 -6.96 -8.13
CA ILE A 233 -8.66 -8.42 -8.09
C ILE A 233 -9.58 -8.81 -6.91
N PHE A 234 -9.53 -8.04 -5.79
CA PHE A 234 -10.38 -8.23 -4.63
C PHE A 234 -11.71 -7.50 -4.75
N HIS A 235 -11.70 -6.25 -5.23
CA HIS A 235 -12.90 -5.41 -5.29
C HIS A 235 -13.96 -5.95 -6.24
N PHE A 236 -13.53 -6.49 -7.38
CA PHE A 236 -14.44 -7.03 -8.39
C PHE A 236 -14.77 -8.52 -8.19
N GLY A 237 -14.26 -9.12 -7.08
CA GLY A 237 -14.57 -10.51 -6.75
C GLY A 237 -13.94 -11.54 -7.71
N GLU A 238 -12.85 -11.16 -8.39
CA GLU A 238 -12.10 -12.11 -9.22
C GLU A 238 -11.48 -13.21 -8.33
N TYR A 239 -10.98 -12.80 -7.16
CA TYR A 239 -10.45 -13.70 -6.12
C TYR A 239 -10.83 -13.20 -4.72
N THR A 240 -11.03 -14.09 -3.78
CA THR A 240 -11.04 -13.76 -2.35
C THR A 240 -9.61 -13.73 -1.80
N VAL A 241 -9.40 -13.07 -0.66
CA VAL A 241 -8.09 -13.12 0.03
C VAL A 241 -7.74 -14.56 0.41
N GLY A 242 -8.74 -15.37 0.80
CA GLY A 242 -8.57 -16.78 1.12
C GLY A 242 -8.08 -17.61 -0.09
N ASP A 243 -8.66 -17.38 -1.29
CA ASP A 243 -8.22 -18.06 -2.52
C ASP A 243 -6.77 -17.74 -2.84
N VAL A 244 -6.40 -16.45 -2.75
CA VAL A 244 -5.02 -15.99 -2.94
C VAL A 244 -4.07 -16.71 -1.98
N LYS A 245 -4.39 -16.74 -0.69
CA LYS A 245 -3.53 -17.38 0.31
C LYS A 245 -3.38 -18.89 0.11
N GLN A 246 -4.47 -19.57 -0.24
CA GLN A 246 -4.42 -21.00 -0.56
C GLN A 246 -3.54 -21.27 -1.77
N TYR A 247 -3.67 -20.46 -2.81
CA TYR A 247 -2.85 -20.58 -4.01
C TYR A 247 -1.37 -20.33 -3.72
N LEU A 248 -1.04 -19.27 -2.99
CA LEU A 248 0.34 -18.98 -2.56
C LEU A 248 0.94 -20.13 -1.74
N ALA A 249 0.18 -20.67 -0.78
CA ALA A 249 0.61 -21.81 0.05
C ALA A 249 0.87 -23.06 -0.81
N SER A 250 -0.01 -23.37 -1.77
CA SER A 250 0.15 -24.51 -2.67
C SER A 250 1.39 -24.42 -3.58
N HIS A 251 1.85 -23.17 -3.82
CA HIS A 251 3.09 -22.89 -4.58
C HIS A 251 4.31 -22.72 -3.66
N GLY A 252 4.22 -23.11 -2.38
CA GLY A 252 5.35 -23.09 -1.45
C GLY A 252 5.78 -21.70 -0.97
N VAL A 253 4.92 -20.68 -1.09
CA VAL A 253 5.14 -19.38 -0.48
C VAL A 253 4.75 -19.48 1.00
N PRO A 254 5.62 -19.10 1.95
CA PRO A 254 5.28 -19.11 3.38
C PRO A 254 4.20 -18.05 3.66
N ILE A 255 2.97 -18.49 3.89
CA ILE A 255 1.81 -17.64 4.11
C ILE A 255 1.05 -18.07 5.36
N ARG A 256 0.44 -17.12 6.09
CA ARG A 256 -0.47 -17.42 7.19
C ARG A 256 -1.87 -17.73 6.62
N LEU A 257 -2.30 -18.97 6.71
CA LEU A 257 -3.66 -19.32 6.33
C LEU A 257 -4.66 -18.86 7.42
N PRO A 258 -5.86 -18.39 7.01
CA PRO A 258 -6.92 -18.12 7.97
C PRO A 258 -7.28 -19.40 8.73
N GLU A 259 -7.53 -19.27 10.04
CA GLU A 259 -8.05 -20.39 10.83
C GLU A 259 -9.40 -20.82 10.26
N LYS A 260 -9.58 -22.12 10.02
CA LYS A 260 -10.91 -22.63 9.72
C LYS A 260 -11.74 -22.44 10.99
N VAL A 261 -12.71 -21.54 10.94
CA VAL A 261 -13.74 -21.48 11.96
C VAL A 261 -14.41 -22.86 11.92
N ALA A 262 -14.25 -23.64 12.98
CA ALA A 262 -14.99 -24.90 13.13
C ALA A 262 -16.48 -24.55 13.17
N GLU A 263 -17.25 -25.11 12.23
CA GLU A 263 -18.71 -25.02 12.20
C GLU A 263 -19.33 -25.63 13.43
#